data_931190ec4a36084dc439cc0024a1e7e8
#
_entry.id   931190ec4a36084dc439cc0024a1e7e8
#
_cell.length_a   1.000
_cell.length_b   1.000
_cell.length_c   1.000
_cell.angle_alpha   90.00
_cell.angle_beta   90.00
_cell.angle_gamma   90.00
#
_symmetry.space_group_name_H-M   'P 1'
#
loop_
_entity.id
_entity.type
_entity.pdbx_description
1 polymer ?
#
loop_
_entity_poly.entity_id
_entity_poly.type
_entity_poly.pdbx_seq_one_letter_code
_entity_poly.pdbx_strand_id
1 'polypeptide(L)'
;EGESVQLNFTNPSPESHTIHLHGLDVDQANDGVPATSFFVVTGGEATYEFEANHPGTFLYHCHVTTTLHLTMGMYGMILVNRPDMTLFEGGPGYSENAPLLFSDLAIETNLSAVQSFPFHDIRPDVFMVNGVSGDQLEQAEHIIDFEPGEPIALRLGSMAYSLLHLNFPEELNAICYMSDGRPVPEPFAVSDLEIFPGERFTVMIEPEAGWDGHIGCEFWNIPDQQLEEEQFVHVRDASLSVPDWGATSAPVGFPNPTNSEITWLGPASLRVFDAAGNSVFCGPLNEGRLEVSDWANGFYTAVFPDGTHTRFAVIH
;
A
#
# COMPACT_ATOMS: atom_id res chain seq x y z
N GLU A 1 -2.11 -4.53 22.04
CA GLU A 1 -1.83 -5.74 22.84
C GLU A 1 -2.82 -5.84 23.99
N GLY A 2 -3.30 -7.08 24.28
CA GLY A 2 -4.22 -7.35 25.38
C GLY A 2 -5.71 -7.06 25.10
N GLU A 3 -6.08 -6.69 23.89
CA GLU A 3 -7.48 -6.45 23.51
C GLU A 3 -8.16 -7.74 23.05
N SER A 4 -9.41 -7.90 23.44
CA SER A 4 -10.29 -8.93 22.86
C SER A 4 -10.87 -8.42 21.55
N VAL A 5 -10.71 -9.19 20.49
CA VAL A 5 -11.13 -8.85 19.13
C VAL A 5 -12.26 -9.77 18.70
N GLN A 6 -13.32 -9.18 18.15
CA GLN A 6 -14.38 -9.90 17.44
C GLN A 6 -14.34 -9.49 15.95
N LEU A 7 -14.14 -10.48 15.06
CA LEU A 7 -14.18 -10.27 13.63
C LEU A 7 -15.41 -10.95 13.05
N ASN A 8 -16.41 -10.14 12.66
CA ASN A 8 -17.63 -10.63 12.07
C ASN A 8 -17.49 -10.73 10.56
N PHE A 9 -17.69 -11.90 10.02
CA PHE A 9 -17.56 -12.21 8.60
C PHE A 9 -18.87 -12.68 8.01
N THR A 10 -19.33 -11.99 6.94
CA THR A 10 -20.47 -12.39 6.12
C THR A 10 -19.96 -12.77 4.72
N ASN A 11 -20.34 -13.94 4.23
CA ASN A 11 -19.93 -14.43 2.92
C ASN A 11 -21.04 -14.31 1.88
N PRO A 12 -21.09 -13.23 1.07
CA PRO A 12 -22.06 -13.08 -0.02
C PRO A 12 -21.62 -13.78 -1.32
N SER A 13 -20.43 -14.35 -1.37
CA SER A 13 -19.87 -14.95 -2.60
C SER A 13 -20.53 -16.31 -2.91
N PRO A 14 -20.39 -16.83 -4.14
CA PRO A 14 -20.93 -18.13 -4.52
C PRO A 14 -20.13 -19.33 -3.96
N GLU A 15 -18.99 -19.08 -3.30
CA GLU A 15 -18.09 -20.10 -2.78
C GLU A 15 -17.97 -20.01 -1.26
N SER A 16 -17.44 -21.06 -0.63
CA SER A 16 -17.13 -21.04 0.79
C SER A 16 -15.82 -20.32 1.02
N HIS A 17 -15.74 -19.53 2.09
CA HIS A 17 -14.52 -18.83 2.50
C HIS A 17 -14.25 -18.98 3.99
N THR A 18 -13.03 -18.62 4.39
CA THR A 18 -12.64 -18.48 5.80
C THR A 18 -11.78 -17.22 5.96
N ILE A 19 -11.54 -16.87 7.21
CA ILE A 19 -10.48 -15.92 7.58
C ILE A 19 -9.51 -16.67 8.48
N HIS A 20 -8.35 -17.04 7.94
CA HIS A 20 -7.24 -17.58 8.72
C HIS A 20 -6.43 -16.43 9.31
N LEU A 21 -6.19 -16.48 10.61
CA LEU A 21 -5.45 -15.49 11.39
C LEU A 21 -3.97 -15.88 11.44
N HIS A 22 -3.24 -15.58 10.36
CA HIS A 22 -1.89 -16.05 10.12
C HIS A 22 -0.87 -15.45 11.10
N GLY A 23 -0.31 -16.29 11.94
CA GLY A 23 0.75 -15.95 12.91
C GLY A 23 0.27 -15.44 14.26
N LEU A 24 -1.04 -15.19 14.43
CA LEU A 24 -1.63 -14.90 15.73
C LEU A 24 -1.78 -16.19 16.57
N ASP A 25 -1.57 -16.09 17.88
CA ASP A 25 -1.82 -17.18 18.82
C ASP A 25 -3.31 -17.23 19.14
N VAL A 26 -4.06 -17.95 18.31
CA VAL A 26 -5.51 -18.14 18.49
C VAL A 26 -5.81 -19.61 18.80
N ASP A 27 -6.98 -19.85 19.40
CA ASP A 27 -7.43 -21.23 19.56
C ASP A 27 -7.82 -21.84 18.20
N GLN A 28 -7.79 -23.15 18.12
CA GLN A 28 -8.05 -23.88 16.89
C GLN A 28 -9.43 -23.63 16.29
N ALA A 29 -10.45 -23.32 17.11
CA ALA A 29 -11.79 -23.03 16.64
C ALA A 29 -11.86 -21.70 15.86
N ASN A 30 -11.02 -20.74 16.22
CA ASN A 30 -10.95 -19.40 15.64
C ASN A 30 -9.84 -19.22 14.59
N ASP A 31 -9.06 -20.28 14.32
CA ASP A 31 -7.91 -20.23 13.39
C ASP A 31 -8.31 -20.09 11.91
N GLY A 32 -9.55 -20.46 11.55
CA GLY A 32 -10.05 -20.32 10.19
C GLY A 32 -9.50 -21.29 9.17
N VAL A 33 -8.76 -22.33 9.59
CA VAL A 33 -8.32 -23.45 8.73
C VAL A 33 -9.45 -24.47 8.63
N PRO A 34 -10.03 -24.75 7.45
CA PRO A 34 -11.23 -25.59 7.31
C PRO A 34 -11.12 -26.98 7.93
N ALA A 35 -9.92 -27.58 7.94
CA ALA A 35 -9.69 -28.91 8.47
C ALA A 35 -9.76 -28.98 10.00
N THR A 36 -9.54 -27.89 10.68
CA THR A 36 -9.40 -27.82 12.14
C THR A 36 -10.36 -26.82 12.79
N SER A 37 -10.97 -25.95 12.01
CA SER A 37 -11.91 -24.94 12.44
C SER A 37 -13.23 -25.09 11.66
N PHE A 38 -13.61 -24.10 10.86
CA PHE A 38 -14.82 -24.11 10.05
C PHE A 38 -14.62 -23.30 8.76
N PHE A 39 -15.58 -23.40 7.86
CA PHE A 39 -15.71 -22.52 6.71
C PHE A 39 -17.12 -21.93 6.65
N VAL A 40 -17.24 -20.74 6.04
CA VAL A 40 -18.49 -20.01 5.90
C VAL A 40 -19.01 -20.21 4.49
N VAL A 41 -20.15 -20.92 4.39
CA VAL A 41 -20.81 -21.17 3.10
C VAL A 41 -21.41 -19.89 2.53
N THR A 42 -21.79 -19.93 1.26
CA THR A 42 -22.54 -18.86 0.56
C THR A 42 -23.73 -18.38 1.40
N GLY A 43 -23.82 -17.07 1.63
CA GLY A 43 -24.86 -16.42 2.43
C GLY A 43 -24.75 -16.68 3.93
N GLY A 44 -23.71 -17.39 4.38
CA GLY A 44 -23.45 -17.64 5.79
C GLY A 44 -22.72 -16.49 6.50
N GLU A 45 -22.75 -16.56 7.81
CA GLU A 45 -22.05 -15.64 8.70
C GLU A 45 -21.25 -16.42 9.75
N ALA A 46 -20.14 -15.85 10.20
CA ALA A 46 -19.33 -16.37 11.28
C ALA A 46 -18.67 -15.24 12.06
N THR A 47 -18.34 -15.54 13.32
CA THR A 47 -17.55 -14.64 14.16
C THR A 47 -16.28 -15.37 14.58
N TYR A 48 -15.14 -14.72 14.39
CA TYR A 48 -13.86 -15.14 14.93
C TYR A 48 -13.55 -14.30 16.16
N GLU A 49 -13.19 -14.95 17.26
CA GLU A 49 -12.90 -14.28 18.53
C GLU A 49 -11.48 -14.66 19.00
N PHE A 50 -10.68 -13.66 19.33
CA PHE A 50 -9.33 -13.88 19.82
C PHE A 50 -8.86 -12.73 20.71
N GLU A 51 -7.82 -12.99 21.50
CA GLU A 51 -7.10 -11.95 22.22
C GLU A 51 -5.82 -11.61 21.48
N ALA A 52 -5.54 -10.32 21.31
CA ALA A 52 -4.29 -9.82 20.71
C ALA A 52 -3.16 -9.88 21.76
N ASN A 53 -2.69 -11.11 22.08
CA ASN A 53 -1.84 -11.39 23.24
C ASN A 53 -0.41 -10.87 23.16
N HIS A 54 0.08 -10.54 21.98
CA HIS A 54 1.44 -10.04 21.80
C HIS A 54 1.52 -9.10 20.60
N PRO A 55 2.41 -8.10 20.68
CA PRO A 55 2.59 -7.15 19.59
C PRO A 55 3.29 -7.80 18.40
N GLY A 56 3.04 -7.28 17.21
CA GLY A 56 3.70 -7.75 16.01
C GLY A 56 2.95 -7.42 14.74
N THR A 57 3.52 -7.92 13.64
CA THR A 57 2.96 -7.86 12.29
C THR A 57 2.40 -9.23 11.92
N PHE A 58 1.11 -9.28 11.60
CA PHE A 58 0.38 -10.50 11.28
C PHE A 58 -0.39 -10.33 9.97
N LEU A 59 -0.85 -11.46 9.41
CA LEU A 59 -1.65 -11.46 8.20
C LEU A 59 -2.99 -12.14 8.46
N TYR A 60 -3.97 -11.86 7.64
CA TYR A 60 -5.17 -12.69 7.54
C TYR A 60 -5.45 -13.00 6.09
N HIS A 61 -5.98 -14.17 5.81
CA HIS A 61 -6.31 -14.55 4.46
C HIS A 61 -7.34 -15.68 4.39
N CYS A 62 -7.95 -15.88 3.22
CA CYS A 62 -8.80 -17.02 2.98
C CYS A 62 -7.98 -18.31 2.96
N HIS A 63 -8.48 -19.36 3.62
CA HIS A 63 -7.83 -20.70 3.65
C HIS A 63 -8.64 -21.78 2.91
N VAL A 64 -9.61 -21.38 2.10
CA VAL A 64 -10.30 -22.25 1.16
C VAL A 64 -9.67 -22.04 -0.22
N THR A 65 -9.18 -23.09 -0.87
CA THR A 65 -8.42 -22.98 -2.14
C THR A 65 -7.37 -21.89 -2.06
N THR A 66 -6.57 -21.90 -1.00
CA THR A 66 -5.75 -20.79 -0.50
C THR A 66 -4.98 -20.08 -1.59
N THR A 67 -4.20 -20.79 -2.40
CA THR A 67 -3.35 -20.21 -3.43
C THR A 67 -4.15 -19.36 -4.43
N LEU A 68 -5.30 -19.85 -4.88
CA LEU A 68 -6.17 -19.13 -5.82
C LEU A 68 -6.77 -17.88 -5.17
N HIS A 69 -7.30 -18.01 -3.94
CA HIS A 69 -7.93 -16.88 -3.26
C HIS A 69 -6.91 -15.80 -2.84
N LEU A 70 -5.67 -16.18 -2.58
CA LEU A 70 -4.58 -15.22 -2.37
C LEU A 70 -4.31 -14.40 -3.62
N THR A 71 -4.16 -15.05 -4.79
CA THR A 71 -3.97 -14.32 -6.07
C THR A 71 -5.19 -13.49 -6.46
N MET A 72 -6.36 -13.70 -5.83
CA MET A 72 -7.57 -12.89 -5.97
C MET A 72 -7.68 -11.75 -4.94
N GLY A 73 -6.67 -11.53 -4.10
CA GLY A 73 -6.63 -10.43 -3.15
C GLY A 73 -7.38 -10.68 -1.84
N MET A 74 -7.67 -11.94 -1.49
CA MET A 74 -8.37 -12.27 -0.23
C MET A 74 -7.43 -12.36 0.95
N TYR A 75 -6.80 -11.24 1.30
CA TYR A 75 -5.84 -11.12 2.40
C TYR A 75 -5.75 -9.69 2.93
N GLY A 76 -5.06 -9.52 4.04
CA GLY A 76 -4.68 -8.23 4.59
C GLY A 76 -3.71 -8.39 5.75
N MET A 77 -3.36 -7.26 6.36
CA MET A 77 -2.42 -7.18 7.47
C MET A 77 -3.14 -6.81 8.77
N ILE A 78 -2.70 -7.40 9.87
CA ILE A 78 -3.11 -7.06 11.23
C ILE A 78 -1.88 -6.58 11.99
N LEU A 79 -1.95 -5.37 12.53
CA LEU A 79 -0.92 -4.83 13.41
C LEU A 79 -1.42 -4.85 14.85
N VAL A 80 -0.68 -5.53 15.72
CA VAL A 80 -0.91 -5.48 17.15
C VAL A 80 0.15 -4.57 17.76
N ASN A 81 -0.28 -3.40 18.22
CA ASN A 81 0.61 -2.39 18.79
C ASN A 81 0.55 -2.43 20.32
N ARG A 82 1.62 -1.99 20.96
CA ARG A 82 1.65 -1.72 22.39
C ARG A 82 1.18 -0.29 22.68
N PRO A 83 0.49 -0.05 23.81
CA PRO A 83 0.06 1.30 24.17
C PRO A 83 1.22 2.28 24.41
N ASP A 84 2.42 1.75 24.77
CA ASP A 84 3.62 2.54 25.03
C ASP A 84 4.49 2.80 23.80
N MET A 85 3.98 2.41 22.60
CA MET A 85 4.67 2.55 21.32
C MET A 85 6.07 1.90 21.32
N THR A 86 6.25 0.79 22.03
CA THR A 86 7.43 -0.07 21.90
C THR A 86 7.11 -1.29 21.03
N LEU A 87 8.10 -1.86 20.35
CA LEU A 87 7.90 -3.03 19.48
C LEU A 87 7.48 -4.28 20.27
N PHE A 88 8.02 -4.44 21.47
CA PHE A 88 7.71 -5.51 22.43
C PHE A 88 8.13 -5.05 23.82
N GLU A 89 7.79 -5.80 24.87
CA GLU A 89 8.15 -5.47 26.25
C GLU A 89 9.66 -5.34 26.42
N GLY A 90 10.12 -4.14 26.80
CA GLY A 90 11.54 -3.81 26.89
C GLY A 90 12.25 -3.59 25.56
N GLY A 91 11.53 -3.60 24.47
CA GLY A 91 12.03 -3.31 23.12
C GLY A 91 12.14 -1.82 22.82
N PRO A 92 12.62 -1.46 21.62
CA PRO A 92 12.77 -0.06 21.23
C PRO A 92 11.40 0.58 20.98
N GLY A 93 11.33 1.89 21.28
CA GLY A 93 10.19 2.74 20.95
C GLY A 93 10.25 3.19 19.49
N TYR A 94 9.09 3.51 18.93
CA TYR A 94 8.94 4.08 17.60
C TYR A 94 7.89 5.20 17.62
N SER A 95 7.99 6.13 16.69
CA SER A 95 7.04 7.25 16.56
C SER A 95 5.84 6.87 15.70
N GLU A 96 6.06 6.07 14.65
CA GLU A 96 5.05 5.73 13.66
C GLU A 96 5.21 4.30 13.12
N ASN A 97 4.09 3.69 12.69
CA ASN A 97 4.09 2.46 11.91
C ASN A 97 3.95 2.80 10.43
N ALA A 98 4.80 2.19 9.59
CA ALA A 98 4.67 2.20 8.15
C ALA A 98 4.41 0.75 7.66
N PRO A 99 3.14 0.34 7.48
CA PRO A 99 2.82 -0.99 6.97
C PRO A 99 3.13 -1.07 5.47
N LEU A 100 3.87 -2.11 5.08
CA LEU A 100 4.17 -2.46 3.70
C LEU A 100 3.74 -3.90 3.44
N LEU A 101 2.61 -4.05 2.77
CA LEU A 101 2.07 -5.35 2.37
C LEU A 101 2.39 -5.58 0.90
N PHE A 102 3.30 -6.50 0.65
CA PHE A 102 3.71 -6.90 -0.68
C PHE A 102 2.79 -7.96 -1.23
N SER A 103 2.41 -7.83 -2.48
CA SER A 103 1.52 -8.76 -3.15
C SER A 103 1.74 -8.75 -4.65
N ASP A 104 1.30 -9.82 -5.29
CA ASP A 104 1.32 -9.93 -6.73
C ASP A 104 0.02 -10.56 -7.27
N LEU A 105 -0.22 -10.39 -8.55
CA LEU A 105 -1.43 -10.82 -9.22
C LEU A 105 -1.08 -11.46 -10.56
N ALA A 106 -1.61 -12.65 -10.81
CA ALA A 106 -1.56 -13.30 -12.11
C ALA A 106 -2.88 -13.08 -12.84
N ILE A 107 -2.86 -12.24 -13.89
CA ILE A 107 -4.08 -11.84 -14.64
C ILE A 107 -4.77 -13.04 -15.23
N GLU A 108 -4.03 -13.93 -15.89
CA GLU A 108 -4.62 -15.13 -16.51
C GLU A 108 -5.31 -16.01 -15.47
N THR A 109 -4.68 -16.24 -14.31
CA THR A 109 -5.25 -17.00 -13.20
C THR A 109 -6.54 -16.38 -12.69
N ASN A 110 -6.59 -15.06 -12.58
CA ASN A 110 -7.76 -14.34 -12.09
C ASN A 110 -8.92 -14.30 -13.09
N LEU A 111 -8.63 -14.32 -14.38
CA LEU A 111 -9.65 -14.36 -15.44
C LEU A 111 -10.15 -15.76 -15.72
N SER A 112 -9.41 -16.80 -15.37
CA SER A 112 -9.77 -18.19 -15.59
C SER A 112 -10.43 -18.79 -14.36
N ALA A 113 -11.74 -18.82 -14.29
CA ALA A 113 -12.49 -19.43 -13.19
C ALA A 113 -12.27 -20.95 -13.05
N VAL A 114 -11.59 -21.58 -13.98
CA VAL A 114 -11.33 -23.03 -14.02
C VAL A 114 -9.82 -23.26 -13.98
N GLN A 115 -9.29 -22.94 -12.84
CA GLN A 115 -8.11 -23.44 -12.30
C GLN A 115 -6.85 -23.57 -13.03
N SER A 116 -6.01 -22.73 -12.72
CA SER A 116 -4.58 -22.79 -12.80
C SER A 116 -4.00 -23.93 -11.98
N PHE A 117 -4.31 -25.14 -12.31
CA PHE A 117 -3.56 -26.28 -11.84
C PHE A 117 -2.54 -26.68 -12.89
N PRO A 118 -1.31 -26.94 -12.47
CA PRO A 118 -0.79 -26.90 -11.08
C PRO A 118 -0.39 -25.48 -10.64
N PHE A 119 -0.68 -25.13 -9.39
CA PHE A 119 -0.39 -23.80 -8.83
C PHE A 119 1.09 -23.39 -8.85
N HIS A 120 2.03 -24.30 -9.04
CA HIS A 120 3.44 -23.99 -9.18
C HIS A 120 3.80 -23.30 -10.50
N ASP A 121 2.87 -23.25 -11.44
CA ASP A 121 3.04 -22.55 -12.74
C ASP A 121 2.41 -21.16 -12.74
N ILE A 122 1.90 -20.68 -11.60
CA ILE A 122 1.40 -19.31 -11.48
C ILE A 122 2.55 -18.35 -11.70
N ARG A 123 2.39 -17.46 -12.69
CA ARG A 123 3.33 -16.38 -12.98
C ARG A 123 2.62 -15.06 -12.83
N PRO A 124 2.95 -14.29 -11.80
CA PRO A 124 2.41 -12.96 -11.61
C PRO A 124 2.77 -12.02 -12.77
N ASP A 125 1.86 -11.09 -13.06
CA ASP A 125 2.01 -10.05 -14.09
C ASP A 125 1.96 -8.64 -13.49
N VAL A 126 1.45 -8.52 -12.26
CA VAL A 126 1.31 -7.25 -11.56
C VAL A 126 1.89 -7.41 -10.16
N PHE A 127 2.76 -6.49 -9.78
CA PHE A 127 3.50 -6.52 -8.52
C PHE A 127 3.21 -5.23 -7.75
N MET A 128 2.82 -5.35 -6.49
CA MET A 128 2.23 -4.25 -5.74
C MET A 128 2.82 -4.13 -4.32
N VAL A 129 2.88 -2.89 -3.86
CA VAL A 129 3.05 -2.54 -2.45
C VAL A 129 1.80 -1.81 -1.98
N ASN A 130 1.15 -2.30 -0.92
CA ASN A 130 -0.13 -1.76 -0.43
C ASN A 130 -1.23 -1.63 -1.51
N GLY A 131 -1.22 -2.52 -2.50
CA GLY A 131 -2.22 -2.56 -3.58
C GLY A 131 -1.99 -1.59 -4.73
N VAL A 132 -0.87 -0.87 -4.75
CA VAL A 132 -0.47 0.05 -5.83
C VAL A 132 0.90 -0.31 -6.41
N SER A 133 1.23 0.19 -7.60
CA SER A 133 2.46 -0.13 -8.31
C SER A 133 2.99 1.05 -9.13
N GLY A 134 4.27 1.04 -9.47
CA GLY A 134 4.93 2.02 -10.33
C GLY A 134 4.75 3.45 -9.83
N ASP A 135 4.42 4.37 -10.74
CA ASP A 135 4.28 5.80 -10.44
C ASP A 135 3.22 6.13 -9.36
N GLN A 136 2.33 5.20 -9.03
CA GLN A 136 1.37 5.40 -7.94
C GLN A 136 2.04 5.43 -6.57
N LEU A 137 3.18 4.75 -6.41
CA LEU A 137 3.96 4.76 -5.17
C LEU A 137 4.61 6.11 -4.88
N GLU A 138 4.72 6.99 -5.87
CA GLU A 138 5.21 8.37 -5.74
C GLU A 138 4.11 9.38 -5.35
N GLN A 139 2.88 8.93 -5.16
CA GLN A 139 1.80 9.79 -4.69
C GLN A 139 1.93 10.01 -3.18
N ALA A 140 1.58 11.21 -2.71
CA ALA A 140 1.83 11.65 -1.34
C ALA A 140 1.32 10.70 -0.26
N GLU A 141 0.19 10.02 -0.53
CA GLU A 141 -0.41 9.05 0.40
C GLU A 141 0.36 7.73 0.53
N HIS A 142 1.35 7.48 -0.33
CA HIS A 142 2.17 6.27 -0.33
C HIS A 142 3.63 6.54 0.08
N ILE A 143 4.02 7.82 0.19
CA ILE A 143 5.35 8.21 0.65
C ILE A 143 5.42 8.08 2.16
N ILE A 144 6.51 7.51 2.65
CA ILE A 144 6.83 7.48 4.08
C ILE A 144 7.59 8.76 4.42
N ASP A 145 6.90 9.76 4.95
CA ASP A 145 7.52 10.98 5.46
C ASP A 145 8.04 10.73 6.88
N PHE A 146 9.30 11.09 7.18
CA PHE A 146 9.87 10.94 8.51
C PHE A 146 10.31 12.27 9.13
N GLU A 147 10.29 12.34 10.45
CA GLU A 147 10.90 13.44 11.21
C GLU A 147 12.29 12.98 11.72
N PRO A 148 13.37 13.75 11.48
CA PRO A 148 14.71 13.35 11.93
C PRO A 148 14.80 13.07 13.43
N GLY A 149 15.35 11.91 13.80
CA GLY A 149 15.46 11.44 15.16
C GLY A 149 14.21 10.75 15.72
N GLU A 150 13.17 10.58 14.88
CA GLU A 150 11.96 9.85 15.24
C GLU A 150 11.95 8.51 14.50
N PRO A 151 12.22 7.36 15.16
CA PRO A 151 12.28 6.06 14.51
C PRO A 151 10.92 5.62 13.98
N ILE A 152 10.90 5.04 12.78
CA ILE A 152 9.71 4.46 12.14
C ILE A 152 9.80 2.94 12.18
N ALA A 153 8.70 2.27 12.54
CA ALA A 153 8.56 0.83 12.44
C ALA A 153 7.97 0.43 11.09
N LEU A 154 8.81 -0.03 10.15
CA LEU A 154 8.34 -0.67 8.93
C LEU A 154 7.74 -2.04 9.27
N ARG A 155 6.47 -2.23 8.97
CA ARG A 155 5.73 -3.47 9.20
C ARG A 155 5.62 -4.21 7.87
N LEU A 156 6.55 -5.10 7.62
CA LEU A 156 6.69 -5.81 6.36
C LEU A 156 5.92 -7.13 6.39
N GLY A 157 5.14 -7.40 5.34
CA GLY A 157 4.46 -8.67 5.20
C GLY A 157 4.29 -9.06 3.73
N SER A 158 4.56 -10.31 3.38
CA SER A 158 4.44 -10.81 2.02
C SER A 158 3.21 -11.70 1.86
N MET A 159 2.32 -11.29 0.95
CA MET A 159 1.23 -12.10 0.39
C MET A 159 1.45 -12.37 -1.10
N ALA A 160 2.64 -12.04 -1.60
CA ALA A 160 3.06 -12.31 -2.95
C ALA A 160 3.30 -13.82 -3.18
N TYR A 161 3.23 -14.25 -4.42
CA TYR A 161 3.69 -15.56 -4.87
C TYR A 161 5.21 -15.57 -5.10
N SER A 162 5.76 -14.38 -5.32
CA SER A 162 7.18 -14.12 -5.52
C SER A 162 7.96 -14.11 -4.21
N LEU A 163 9.25 -14.42 -4.29
CA LEU A 163 10.23 -14.06 -3.27
C LEU A 163 10.54 -12.58 -3.40
N LEU A 164 10.60 -11.88 -2.29
CA LEU A 164 10.99 -10.47 -2.25
C LEU A 164 12.43 -10.32 -1.77
N HIS A 165 13.17 -9.43 -2.43
CA HIS A 165 14.41 -8.87 -1.93
C HIS A 165 14.20 -7.39 -1.70
N LEU A 166 14.30 -6.94 -0.46
CA LEU A 166 14.21 -5.54 -0.09
C LEU A 166 15.60 -4.95 0.12
N ASN A 167 15.92 -3.92 -0.64
CA ASN A 167 17.21 -3.23 -0.61
C ASN A 167 17.07 -1.94 0.19
N PHE A 168 17.77 -1.86 1.34
CA PHE A 168 17.77 -0.71 2.23
C PHE A 168 19.05 0.11 2.05
N PRO A 169 18.96 1.38 1.59
CA PRO A 169 20.07 2.32 1.63
C PRO A 169 20.66 2.45 3.04
N GLU A 170 21.99 2.64 3.14
CA GLU A 170 22.71 2.73 4.40
C GLU A 170 22.18 3.89 5.27
N GLU A 171 21.77 4.98 4.65
CA GLU A 171 21.26 6.19 5.30
C GLU A 171 19.94 5.97 6.06
N LEU A 172 19.24 4.88 5.80
CA LEU A 172 18.04 4.49 6.55
C LEU A 172 18.36 3.93 7.95
N ASN A 173 19.59 3.54 8.22
CA ASN A 173 20.00 2.89 9.48
C ASN A 173 19.06 1.74 9.87
N ALA A 174 18.70 0.90 8.90
CA ALA A 174 17.67 -0.13 9.05
C ALA A 174 18.14 -1.28 9.96
N ILE A 175 17.33 -1.62 10.97
CA ILE A 175 17.59 -2.70 11.92
C ILE A 175 16.36 -3.61 12.03
N CYS A 176 16.53 -4.90 11.79
CA CYS A 176 15.49 -5.90 12.00
C CYS A 176 15.38 -6.29 13.47
N TYR A 177 14.20 -6.11 14.05
CA TYR A 177 13.89 -6.42 15.45
C TYR A 177 12.95 -7.59 15.62
N MET A 178 12.08 -7.86 14.66
CA MET A 178 11.10 -8.94 14.79
C MET A 178 10.96 -9.72 13.48
N SER A 179 10.75 -11.01 13.60
CA SER A 179 10.37 -11.93 12.53
C SER A 179 9.12 -12.70 12.94
N ASP A 180 8.16 -12.85 12.05
CA ASP A 180 6.91 -13.61 12.24
C ASP A 180 6.15 -13.26 13.55
N GLY A 181 6.10 -11.96 13.88
CA GLY A 181 5.43 -11.47 15.07
C GLY A 181 6.16 -11.74 16.38
N ARG A 182 7.46 -12.11 16.34
CA ARG A 182 8.29 -12.36 17.53
C ARG A 182 9.60 -11.58 17.47
N PRO A 183 10.12 -11.11 18.61
CA PRO A 183 11.45 -10.54 18.68
C PRO A 183 12.51 -11.52 18.18
N VAL A 184 13.43 -11.05 17.35
CA VAL A 184 14.61 -11.83 17.01
C VAL A 184 15.56 -11.90 18.23
N PRO A 185 16.33 -12.99 18.42
CA PRO A 185 17.21 -13.13 19.57
C PRO A 185 18.25 -12.00 19.71
N GLU A 186 18.78 -11.54 18.57
CA GLU A 186 19.70 -10.41 18.45
C GLU A 186 19.27 -9.56 17.27
N PRO A 187 18.89 -8.30 17.47
CA PRO A 187 18.61 -7.37 16.38
C PRO A 187 19.83 -7.20 15.47
N PHE A 188 19.61 -7.10 14.18
CA PHE A 188 20.68 -7.00 13.20
C PHE A 188 20.40 -5.93 12.15
N ALA A 189 21.47 -5.26 11.70
CA ALA A 189 21.39 -4.30 10.61
C ALA A 189 21.06 -5.01 9.29
N VAL A 190 20.20 -4.40 8.51
CA VAL A 190 19.80 -4.93 7.21
C VAL A 190 20.13 -3.92 6.10
N SER A 191 20.81 -4.40 5.05
CA SER A 191 20.97 -3.72 3.78
C SER A 191 20.21 -4.45 2.67
N ASP A 192 19.98 -5.75 2.88
CA ASP A 192 19.20 -6.63 2.02
C ASP A 192 18.40 -7.58 2.91
N LEU A 193 17.12 -7.78 2.58
CA LEU A 193 16.21 -8.65 3.33
C LEU A 193 15.36 -9.47 2.39
N GLU A 194 15.54 -10.79 2.44
CA GLU A 194 14.65 -11.73 1.74
C GLU A 194 13.37 -11.95 2.55
N ILE A 195 12.21 -11.90 1.87
CA ILE A 195 10.90 -12.18 2.47
C ILE A 195 10.16 -13.18 1.59
N PHE A 196 9.94 -14.38 2.10
CA PHE A 196 9.15 -15.41 1.44
C PHE A 196 7.64 -15.18 1.62
N PRO A 197 6.81 -15.81 0.76
CA PRO A 197 5.35 -15.77 0.92
C PRO A 197 4.91 -16.15 2.34
N GLY A 198 4.12 -15.30 3.00
CA GLY A 198 3.62 -15.49 4.35
C GLY A 198 4.54 -15.02 5.47
N GLU A 199 5.79 -14.69 5.20
CA GLU A 199 6.70 -14.14 6.21
C GLU A 199 6.40 -12.67 6.52
N ARG A 200 6.72 -12.26 7.75
CA ARG A 200 6.56 -10.89 8.24
C ARG A 200 7.79 -10.48 9.02
N PHE A 201 8.25 -9.27 8.78
CA PHE A 201 9.34 -8.67 9.53
C PHE A 201 8.94 -7.31 10.10
N THR A 202 9.58 -6.91 11.18
CA THR A 202 9.55 -5.53 11.64
C THR A 202 10.95 -4.98 11.63
N VAL A 203 11.17 -4.01 10.75
CA VAL A 203 12.44 -3.29 10.59
C VAL A 203 12.24 -1.87 11.08
N MET A 204 13.07 -1.42 12.00
CA MET A 204 13.11 -0.01 12.37
C MET A 204 14.06 0.72 11.45
N ILE A 205 13.65 1.90 11.00
CA ILE A 205 14.50 2.85 10.30
C ILE A 205 14.59 4.15 11.11
N GLU A 206 15.78 4.75 11.11
CA GLU A 206 16.06 6.07 11.65
C GLU A 206 16.89 6.82 10.60
N PRO A 207 16.23 7.35 9.52
CA PRO A 207 16.94 7.94 8.41
C PRO A 207 17.72 9.19 8.79
N GLU A 208 18.79 9.47 8.06
CA GLU A 208 19.58 10.68 8.22
C GLU A 208 18.77 11.93 7.84
N ALA A 209 18.94 13.02 8.60
CA ALA A 209 18.24 14.28 8.32
C ALA A 209 18.53 14.78 6.90
N GLY A 210 17.47 15.19 6.19
CA GLY A 210 17.54 15.65 4.81
C GLY A 210 17.62 14.52 3.77
N TRP A 211 17.46 13.26 4.18
CA TRP A 211 17.44 12.15 3.22
C TRP A 211 16.11 12.09 2.46
N ASP A 212 16.22 11.79 1.17
CA ASP A 212 15.10 11.61 0.24
C ASP A 212 15.53 10.53 -0.76
N GLY A 213 14.86 9.38 -0.73
CA GLY A 213 15.25 8.23 -1.53
C GLY A 213 14.27 7.06 -1.41
N HIS A 214 14.71 5.88 -1.83
CA HIS A 214 13.81 4.74 -1.99
C HIS A 214 14.35 3.47 -1.36
N ILE A 215 13.43 2.64 -0.87
CA ILE A 215 13.66 1.22 -0.59
C ILE A 215 13.33 0.47 -1.87
N GLY A 216 14.29 -0.26 -2.44
CA GLY A 216 14.06 -1.14 -3.58
C GLY A 216 13.32 -2.40 -3.15
N CYS A 217 12.33 -2.82 -3.92
CA CYS A 217 11.50 -3.99 -3.66
C CYS A 217 11.47 -4.86 -4.91
N GLU A 218 12.37 -5.82 -4.98
CA GLU A 218 12.51 -6.75 -6.08
C GLU A 218 11.61 -7.97 -5.90
N PHE A 219 10.83 -8.31 -6.91
CA PHE A 219 9.99 -9.51 -6.95
C PHE A 219 10.66 -10.57 -7.83
N TRP A 220 11.00 -11.69 -7.22
CA TRP A 220 11.72 -12.77 -7.86
C TRP A 220 10.84 -14.01 -8.01
N ASN A 221 10.85 -14.60 -9.19
CA ASN A 221 10.20 -15.87 -9.42
C ASN A 221 10.91 -16.99 -8.65
N ILE A 222 10.20 -17.70 -7.75
CA ILE A 222 10.81 -18.72 -6.89
C ILE A 222 11.33 -19.92 -7.71
N PRO A 223 10.59 -20.50 -8.69
CA PRO A 223 11.02 -21.65 -9.45
C PRO A 223 12.28 -21.46 -10.29
N ASP A 224 12.43 -20.34 -10.96
CA ASP A 224 13.53 -20.10 -11.90
C ASP A 224 14.52 -19.02 -11.44
N GLN A 225 14.22 -18.39 -10.31
CA GLN A 225 15.05 -17.36 -9.67
C GLN A 225 15.40 -16.21 -10.62
N GLN A 226 14.41 -15.76 -11.37
CA GLN A 226 14.52 -14.59 -12.22
C GLN A 226 13.82 -13.40 -11.58
N LEU A 227 14.41 -12.23 -11.71
CA LEU A 227 13.78 -10.97 -11.36
C LEU A 227 12.61 -10.73 -12.33
N GLU A 228 11.41 -10.59 -11.79
CA GLU A 228 10.19 -10.32 -12.55
C GLU A 228 9.91 -8.82 -12.63
N GLU A 229 10.03 -8.11 -11.51
CA GLU A 229 9.73 -6.68 -11.41
C GLU A 229 10.43 -6.05 -10.22
N GLU A 230 10.62 -4.74 -10.27
CA GLU A 230 11.14 -3.92 -9.17
C GLU A 230 10.18 -2.76 -8.89
N GLN A 231 9.83 -2.58 -7.63
CA GLN A 231 9.04 -1.46 -7.13
C GLN A 231 9.89 -0.63 -6.18
N PHE A 232 9.52 0.64 -5.98
CA PHE A 232 10.26 1.56 -5.15
C PHE A 232 9.34 2.21 -4.11
N VAL A 233 9.66 2.04 -2.83
CA VAL A 233 8.95 2.72 -1.73
C VAL A 233 9.71 3.98 -1.38
N HIS A 234 9.09 5.12 -1.59
CA HIS A 234 9.67 6.42 -1.32
C HIS A 234 9.65 6.72 0.17
N VAL A 235 10.81 7.09 0.73
CA VAL A 235 10.99 7.53 2.12
C VAL A 235 11.67 8.89 2.09
N ARG A 236 11.10 9.89 2.79
CA ARG A 236 11.52 11.27 2.66
C ARG A 236 11.48 11.99 4.01
N ASP A 237 12.47 12.85 4.27
CA ASP A 237 12.43 13.81 5.37
C ASP A 237 11.20 14.74 5.19
N ALA A 238 10.30 14.76 6.17
CA ALA A 238 9.07 15.55 6.13
C ALA A 238 9.33 17.05 5.92
N SER A 239 10.50 17.54 6.32
CA SER A 239 10.91 18.94 6.09
C SER A 239 11.17 19.26 4.62
N LEU A 240 11.43 18.22 3.79
CA LEU A 240 11.60 18.35 2.34
C LEU A 240 10.25 18.26 1.60
N SER A 241 9.21 17.77 2.28
CA SER A 241 7.87 17.79 1.71
C SER A 241 7.50 19.25 1.44
N VAL A 242 7.10 19.56 0.21
CA VAL A 242 6.49 20.86 -0.07
C VAL A 242 5.25 20.90 0.81
N PRO A 243 5.11 21.91 1.71
CA PRO A 243 3.92 21.97 2.54
C PRO A 243 2.70 21.88 1.63
N ASP A 244 1.87 20.87 1.87
CA ASP A 244 0.54 20.88 1.29
C ASP A 244 -0.15 22.11 1.90
N TRP A 245 -0.20 23.19 1.11
CA TRP A 245 -0.83 24.43 1.49
C TRP A 245 -2.34 24.18 1.57
N GLY A 246 -2.70 23.30 2.55
CA GLY A 246 -4.05 22.88 2.88
C GLY A 246 -4.82 22.52 1.61
N ALA A 247 -4.88 21.27 1.27
CA ALA A 247 -5.78 20.76 0.24
C ALA A 247 -7.25 21.04 0.64
N THR A 248 -7.65 22.25 0.52
CA THR A 248 -9.00 22.51 0.03
C THR A 248 -9.00 21.86 -1.33
N SER A 249 -9.74 20.77 -1.50
CA SER A 249 -9.81 19.99 -2.73
C SER A 249 -9.79 20.94 -3.92
N ALA A 250 -8.71 20.88 -4.73
CA ALA A 250 -8.59 21.80 -5.87
C ALA A 250 -9.88 21.73 -6.68
N PRO A 251 -10.42 22.86 -7.11
CA PRO A 251 -11.66 22.85 -7.86
C PRO A 251 -11.54 21.94 -9.07
N VAL A 252 -12.44 20.96 -9.20
CA VAL A 252 -12.44 20.03 -10.33
C VAL A 252 -13.07 20.72 -11.53
N GLY A 253 -12.32 20.76 -12.63
CA GLY A 253 -12.85 21.26 -13.92
C GLY A 253 -13.68 20.18 -14.63
N PHE A 254 -14.80 20.57 -15.21
CA PHE A 254 -15.64 19.66 -16.00
C PHE A 254 -16.22 20.36 -17.25
N PRO A 255 -16.45 19.63 -18.35
CA PRO A 255 -16.04 18.25 -18.56
C PRO A 255 -14.51 18.10 -18.62
N ASN A 256 -14.01 16.93 -18.25
CA ASN A 256 -12.61 16.59 -18.38
C ASN A 256 -12.53 15.13 -18.88
N PRO A 257 -12.06 14.84 -20.10
CA PRO A 257 -11.52 15.82 -21.06
C PRO A 257 -12.58 16.79 -21.62
N THR A 258 -12.12 17.93 -22.14
CA THR A 258 -12.95 18.96 -22.78
C THR A 258 -12.51 19.19 -24.23
N ASN A 259 -13.41 19.69 -25.06
CA ASN A 259 -13.11 20.06 -26.45
C ASN A 259 -13.47 21.50 -26.81
N SER A 260 -14.15 22.20 -25.92
CA SER A 260 -14.56 23.59 -26.19
C SER A 260 -14.48 24.47 -24.96
N GLU A 261 -15.05 24.06 -23.86
CA GLU A 261 -15.14 24.82 -22.62
C GLU A 261 -14.93 23.93 -21.40
N ILE A 262 -14.24 24.43 -20.40
CA ILE A 262 -14.11 23.81 -19.09
C ILE A 262 -14.65 24.75 -18.01
N THR A 263 -15.39 24.21 -17.05
CA THR A 263 -16.03 24.94 -15.97
C THR A 263 -15.47 24.51 -14.62
N TRP A 264 -15.18 25.44 -13.73
CA TRP A 264 -14.86 25.18 -12.32
C TRP A 264 -15.89 25.85 -11.41
N LEU A 265 -16.30 25.16 -10.36
CA LEU A 265 -17.18 25.72 -9.34
C LEU A 265 -16.33 26.42 -8.27
N GLY A 266 -16.51 27.75 -8.15
CA GLY A 266 -15.95 28.55 -7.07
C GLY A 266 -14.88 29.56 -7.44
N PRO A 267 -13.77 29.23 -8.15
CA PRO A 267 -12.72 30.21 -8.42
C PRO A 267 -13.15 31.24 -9.43
N ALA A 268 -12.81 32.51 -9.14
CA ALA A 268 -13.10 33.65 -10.03
C ALA A 268 -11.99 33.90 -11.07
N SER A 269 -10.80 33.36 -10.85
CA SER A 269 -9.64 33.50 -11.74
C SER A 269 -8.67 32.33 -11.59
N LEU A 270 -7.81 32.09 -12.59
CA LEU A 270 -6.74 31.10 -12.55
C LEU A 270 -5.63 31.46 -13.57
N ARG A 271 -4.54 30.70 -13.48
CA ARG A 271 -3.50 30.61 -14.51
C ARG A 271 -3.49 29.18 -15.06
N VAL A 272 -3.26 29.03 -16.36
CA VAL A 272 -3.13 27.71 -16.99
C VAL A 272 -1.79 27.62 -17.69
N PHE A 273 -1.17 26.48 -17.52
CA PHE A 273 0.11 26.12 -18.13
C PHE A 273 -0.06 24.90 -19.03
N ASP A 274 0.66 24.88 -20.14
CA ASP A 274 0.79 23.69 -20.99
C ASP A 274 1.76 22.67 -20.37
N ALA A 275 1.91 21.52 -21.02
CA ALA A 275 2.81 20.45 -20.58
C ALA A 275 4.31 20.84 -20.60
N ALA A 276 4.68 21.90 -21.29
CA ALA A 276 6.04 22.44 -21.31
C ALA A 276 6.27 23.53 -20.24
N GLY A 277 5.23 23.85 -19.44
CA GLY A 277 5.29 24.86 -18.40
C GLY A 277 5.07 26.30 -18.92
N ASN A 278 4.66 26.49 -20.16
CA ASN A 278 4.34 27.82 -20.69
C ASN A 278 2.96 28.24 -20.22
N SER A 279 2.82 29.51 -19.78
CA SER A 279 1.51 30.08 -19.43
C SER A 279 0.69 30.31 -20.69
N VAL A 280 -0.45 29.61 -20.81
CA VAL A 280 -1.38 29.73 -21.93
C VAL A 280 -2.61 30.59 -21.61
N PHE A 281 -2.90 30.78 -20.32
CA PHE A 281 -3.97 31.63 -19.83
C PHE A 281 -3.63 32.23 -18.47
N CYS A 282 -4.02 33.47 -18.25
CA CYS A 282 -3.94 34.12 -16.94
C CYS A 282 -5.02 35.19 -16.85
N GLY A 283 -6.00 34.98 -15.98
CA GLY A 283 -7.07 35.99 -15.83
C GLY A 283 -8.31 35.47 -15.11
N PRO A 284 -9.35 36.34 -15.06
CA PRO A 284 -10.63 35.98 -14.52
C PRO A 284 -11.37 34.98 -15.42
N LEU A 285 -12.17 34.12 -14.80
CA LEU A 285 -13.11 33.24 -15.50
C LEU A 285 -14.44 33.94 -15.73
N ASN A 286 -15.07 33.65 -16.86
CA ASN A 286 -16.41 34.13 -17.12
C ASN A 286 -17.43 33.12 -16.53
N GLU A 287 -18.04 33.51 -15.42
CA GLU A 287 -18.97 32.60 -14.66
C GLU A 287 -18.35 31.22 -14.34
N GLY A 288 -17.03 31.18 -14.02
CA GLY A 288 -16.32 29.96 -13.74
C GLY A 288 -15.88 29.17 -14.97
N ARG A 289 -16.02 29.73 -16.19
CA ARG A 289 -15.78 29.05 -17.47
C ARG A 289 -14.56 29.59 -18.19
N LEU A 290 -13.87 28.70 -18.86
CA LEU A 290 -12.72 28.95 -19.72
C LEU A 290 -12.94 28.32 -21.09
N GLU A 291 -12.94 29.10 -22.14
CA GLU A 291 -12.99 28.65 -23.53
C GLU A 291 -11.62 28.08 -23.92
N VAL A 292 -11.61 26.89 -24.49
CA VAL A 292 -10.41 26.13 -24.89
C VAL A 292 -10.48 25.55 -26.31
N SER A 293 -11.50 25.94 -27.08
CA SER A 293 -11.74 25.44 -28.44
C SER A 293 -10.57 25.66 -29.40
N ASP A 294 -9.76 26.67 -29.17
CA ASP A 294 -8.61 27.01 -30.01
C ASP A 294 -7.28 26.44 -29.45
N TRP A 295 -7.34 25.66 -28.37
CA TRP A 295 -6.15 25.12 -27.76
C TRP A 295 -5.72 23.80 -28.43
N ALA A 296 -4.44 23.48 -28.39
CA ALA A 296 -3.94 22.21 -28.92
C ALA A 296 -4.42 21.04 -28.04
N ASN A 297 -4.57 19.87 -28.66
CA ASN A 297 -4.79 18.64 -27.88
C ASN A 297 -3.63 18.41 -26.92
N GLY A 298 -3.92 18.17 -25.65
CA GLY A 298 -2.89 17.97 -24.64
C GLY A 298 -3.39 18.08 -23.21
N PHE A 299 -2.46 17.91 -22.28
CA PHE A 299 -2.70 18.11 -20.85
C PHE A 299 -2.31 19.53 -20.43
N TYR A 300 -3.12 20.09 -19.56
CA TYR A 300 -2.96 21.44 -19.04
C TYR A 300 -3.09 21.42 -17.51
N THR A 301 -2.38 22.34 -16.84
CA THR A 301 -2.46 22.52 -15.39
C THR A 301 -3.06 23.89 -15.08
N ALA A 302 -4.22 23.89 -14.43
CA ALA A 302 -4.84 25.10 -13.89
C ALA A 302 -4.34 25.33 -12.46
N VAL A 303 -3.84 26.54 -12.18
CA VAL A 303 -3.36 27.00 -10.87
C VAL A 303 -4.26 28.14 -10.39
N PHE A 304 -4.84 27.95 -9.20
CA PHE A 304 -5.76 28.91 -8.59
C PHE A 304 -5.04 29.93 -7.71
N PRO A 305 -5.68 31.06 -7.34
CA PRO A 305 -5.06 32.10 -6.53
C PRO A 305 -4.60 31.68 -5.14
N ASP A 306 -5.20 30.63 -4.60
CA ASP A 306 -4.83 30.01 -3.30
C ASP A 306 -3.64 29.04 -3.40
N GLY A 307 -3.09 28.86 -4.61
CA GLY A 307 -1.98 27.94 -4.87
C GLY A 307 -2.42 26.52 -5.21
N THR A 308 -3.69 26.15 -5.02
CA THR A 308 -4.18 24.84 -5.44
C THR A 308 -4.12 24.69 -6.96
N HIS A 309 -4.01 23.48 -7.47
CA HIS A 309 -3.93 23.21 -8.90
C HIS A 309 -4.70 21.94 -9.28
N THR A 310 -5.13 21.86 -10.53
CA THR A 310 -5.78 20.68 -11.09
C THR A 310 -5.33 20.48 -12.53
N ARG A 311 -5.35 19.24 -13.01
CA ARG A 311 -5.04 18.91 -14.40
C ARG A 311 -6.31 18.63 -15.20
N PHE A 312 -6.29 18.99 -16.46
CA PHE A 312 -7.34 18.64 -17.41
C PHE A 312 -6.77 18.39 -18.80
N ALA A 313 -7.54 17.69 -19.62
CA ALA A 313 -7.17 17.37 -21.00
C ALA A 313 -8.07 18.14 -21.98
N VAL A 314 -7.46 18.67 -23.05
CA VAL A 314 -8.17 19.19 -24.22
C VAL A 314 -8.03 18.19 -25.35
N ILE A 315 -9.15 17.73 -25.92
CA ILE A 315 -9.21 16.73 -27.00
C ILE A 315 -10.26 17.17 -28.01
N HIS A 316 -9.84 17.51 -29.23
CA HIS A 316 -10.71 17.87 -30.35
C HIS A 316 -10.95 16.74 -31.32
#